data_335705bd799da71336b0fff8b15a7201
#
_entry.id   335705bd799da71336b0fff8b15a7201
#
_cell.length_a   1.000
_cell.length_b   1.000
_cell.length_c   1.000
_cell.angle_alpha   90.00
_cell.angle_beta   90.00
_cell.angle_gamma   90.00
#
_symmetry.space_group_name_H-M   'P 1'
#
loop_
_entity.id
_entity.type
_entity.pdbx_description
1 polymer ?
#
loop_
_entity_poly.entity_id
_entity_poly.type
_entity_poly.pdbx_seq_one_letter_code
_entity_poly.pdbx_strand_id
1 'polypeptide(L)'
;ELNQLHKFYNSDKAEFVAIYGRRRVGKTFLVRNWANHSFAFDVSGVVEGDGSVQMQSFTQALMDYGHEGDNPKNWFEAFICLRNLLKSQLTNSEGRIVVFIDELPCFDTPNSKFVQALDHFWNSWAAWENRLMLIVCGSATSWMIRTLIDSHGGLHDRVTHEIHLHPFSLHDTELYLQRNGFPWSRISILQTYMILGGVPYYL
;
A
#
# COMPACT_ATOMS: atom_id res chain seq x y z
N GLU A 1 3.81 -11.16 -8.97
CA GLU A 1 3.21 -9.93 -8.41
C GLU A 1 3.38 -8.73 -9.35
N LEU A 2 4.57 -8.49 -9.95
CA LEU A 2 4.77 -7.37 -10.89
C LEU A 2 3.80 -7.42 -12.08
N ASN A 3 3.62 -8.59 -12.69
CA ASN A 3 2.68 -8.77 -13.80
C ASN A 3 1.21 -8.52 -13.37
N GLN A 4 0.87 -8.84 -12.13
CA GLN A 4 -0.47 -8.55 -11.58
C GLN A 4 -0.66 -7.05 -11.44
N LEU A 5 0.30 -6.31 -10.87
CA LEU A 5 0.24 -4.86 -10.75
C LEU A 5 0.14 -4.18 -12.11
N HIS A 6 0.90 -4.63 -13.12
CA HIS A 6 0.78 -4.14 -14.50
C HIS A 6 -0.61 -4.41 -15.09
N LYS A 7 -1.17 -5.59 -14.85
CA LYS A 7 -2.53 -5.92 -15.32
C LYS A 7 -3.57 -5.00 -14.67
N PHE A 8 -3.49 -4.77 -13.36
CA PHE A 8 -4.42 -3.87 -12.65
C PHE A 8 -4.27 -2.41 -13.10
N TYR A 9 -3.03 -1.96 -13.33
CA TYR A 9 -2.77 -0.62 -13.84
C TYR A 9 -3.36 -0.38 -15.24
N ASN A 10 -3.40 -1.40 -16.08
CA ASN A 10 -3.92 -1.31 -17.44
C ASN A 10 -5.42 -1.67 -17.55
N SER A 11 -6.14 -1.80 -16.44
CA SER A 11 -7.59 -2.01 -16.45
C SER A 11 -8.32 -0.71 -16.84
N ASP A 12 -9.57 -0.81 -17.20
CA ASP A 12 -10.44 0.31 -17.62
C ASP A 12 -11.37 0.81 -16.49
N LYS A 13 -11.13 0.36 -15.25
CA LYS A 13 -11.94 0.70 -14.07
C LYS A 13 -11.06 1.14 -12.89
N ALA A 14 -11.67 1.79 -11.90
CA ALA A 14 -11.00 2.08 -10.64
C ALA A 14 -10.54 0.78 -9.96
N GLU A 15 -9.31 0.78 -9.45
CA GLU A 15 -8.75 -0.40 -8.77
C GLU A 15 -8.36 -0.08 -7.34
N PHE A 16 -8.79 -0.96 -6.42
CA PHE A 16 -8.37 -0.94 -5.02
C PHE A 16 -7.59 -2.22 -4.72
N VAL A 17 -6.28 -2.11 -4.64
CA VAL A 17 -5.37 -3.24 -4.46
C VAL A 17 -4.85 -3.30 -3.03
N ALA A 18 -5.10 -4.39 -2.32
CA ALA A 18 -4.56 -4.65 -0.99
C ALA A 18 -3.35 -5.60 -1.07
N ILE A 19 -2.20 -5.15 -0.56
CA ILE A 19 -0.98 -5.97 -0.49
C ILE A 19 -0.64 -6.22 0.97
N TYR A 20 -0.61 -7.47 1.37
CA TYR A 20 -0.33 -7.83 2.75
C TYR A 20 0.64 -9.02 2.84
N GLY A 21 1.19 -9.23 4.02
CA GLY A 21 2.16 -10.27 4.28
C GLY A 21 3.10 -9.87 5.39
N ARG A 22 3.95 -10.81 5.79
CA ARG A 22 4.89 -10.64 6.90
C ARG A 22 5.72 -9.35 6.74
N ARG A 23 6.13 -8.76 7.87
CA ARG A 23 7.09 -7.65 7.88
C ARG A 23 8.39 -8.06 7.18
N ARG A 24 8.99 -7.13 6.42
CA ARG A 24 10.28 -7.30 5.71
C ARG A 24 10.29 -8.25 4.51
N VAL A 25 9.12 -8.64 4.00
CA VAL A 25 9.03 -9.45 2.76
C VAL A 25 9.12 -8.62 1.47
N GLY A 26 9.21 -7.28 1.58
CA GLY A 26 9.42 -6.41 0.41
C GLY A 26 8.16 -5.76 -0.17
N LYS A 27 7.04 -5.66 0.56
CA LYS A 27 5.79 -5.03 0.06
C LYS A 27 6.01 -3.61 -0.47
N THR A 28 6.55 -2.73 0.36
CA THR A 28 6.87 -1.34 0.00
C THR A 28 7.83 -1.26 -1.18
N PHE A 29 8.86 -2.12 -1.18
CA PHE A 29 9.85 -2.21 -2.27
C PHE A 29 9.17 -2.61 -3.58
N LEU A 30 8.30 -3.63 -3.55
CA LEU A 30 7.55 -4.09 -4.72
C LEU A 30 6.77 -2.95 -5.38
N VAL A 31 5.99 -2.20 -4.58
CA VAL A 31 5.12 -1.13 -5.08
C VAL A 31 5.95 0.05 -5.60
N ARG A 32 6.92 0.52 -4.82
CA ARG A 32 7.76 1.67 -5.20
C ARG A 32 8.61 1.38 -6.43
N ASN A 33 9.19 0.19 -6.50
CA ASN A 33 9.98 -0.21 -7.67
C ASN A 33 9.10 -0.41 -8.92
N TRP A 34 7.91 -0.99 -8.77
CA TRP A 34 6.96 -1.15 -9.87
C TRP A 34 6.51 0.20 -10.43
N ALA A 35 6.14 1.15 -9.56
CA ALA A 35 5.68 2.49 -9.95
C ALA A 35 6.82 3.42 -10.34
N ASN A 36 8.09 2.99 -10.26
CA ASN A 36 9.28 3.83 -10.46
C ASN A 36 9.21 5.12 -9.64
N HIS A 37 8.72 5.04 -8.40
CA HIS A 37 8.49 6.17 -7.48
C HIS A 37 7.56 7.28 -8.02
N SER A 38 6.76 6.97 -9.04
CA SER A 38 5.82 7.93 -9.63
C SER A 38 4.42 7.71 -9.06
N PHE A 39 4.07 8.47 -8.02
CA PHE A 39 2.76 8.43 -7.39
C PHE A 39 2.06 9.79 -7.50
N ALA A 40 0.75 9.75 -7.61
CA ALA A 40 -0.10 10.92 -7.44
C ALA A 40 -0.23 11.33 -5.96
N PHE A 41 -0.05 10.36 -5.07
CA PHE A 41 0.04 10.53 -3.62
C PHE A 41 0.67 9.29 -3.00
N ASP A 42 1.63 9.47 -2.09
CA ASP A 42 2.30 8.41 -1.33
C ASP A 42 2.39 8.84 0.14
N VAL A 43 1.93 7.98 1.03
CA VAL A 43 2.05 8.19 2.48
C VAL A 43 2.29 6.87 3.19
N SER A 44 3.09 6.90 4.24
CA SER A 44 3.34 5.73 5.10
C SER A 44 2.88 6.01 6.53
N GLY A 45 2.13 5.07 7.09
CA GLY A 45 1.76 5.10 8.50
C GLY A 45 2.98 5.00 9.41
N VAL A 46 2.97 5.78 10.48
CA VAL A 46 4.05 5.82 11.48
C VAL A 46 3.84 4.70 12.49
N VAL A 47 4.78 3.76 12.53
CA VAL A 47 4.72 2.64 13.50
C VAL A 47 4.76 3.20 14.92
N GLU A 48 3.85 2.72 15.80
CA GLU A 48 3.69 3.17 17.19
C GLU A 48 3.28 4.66 17.34
N GLY A 49 2.95 5.34 16.24
CA GLY A 49 2.41 6.70 16.28
C GLY A 49 0.94 6.72 16.75
N ASP A 50 0.59 7.70 17.55
CA ASP A 50 -0.80 7.96 17.92
C ASP A 50 -1.59 8.64 16.77
N GLY A 51 -2.89 8.89 16.98
CA GLY A 51 -3.74 9.48 15.97
C GLY A 51 -3.29 10.88 15.51
N SER A 52 -2.64 11.65 16.40
CA SER A 52 -2.10 12.98 16.07
C SER A 52 -0.90 12.87 15.13
N VAL A 53 0.01 11.95 15.44
CA VAL A 53 1.19 11.67 14.60
C VAL A 53 0.78 11.16 13.23
N GLN A 54 -0.23 10.28 13.15
CA GLN A 54 -0.74 9.79 11.88
C GLN A 54 -1.36 10.92 11.04
N MET A 55 -2.16 11.77 11.67
CA MET A 55 -2.79 12.91 10.99
C MET A 55 -1.73 13.92 10.50
N GLN A 56 -0.72 14.18 11.31
CA GLN A 56 0.38 15.07 10.92
C GLN A 56 1.16 14.51 9.73
N SER A 57 1.49 13.21 9.74
CA SER A 57 2.18 12.54 8.62
C SER A 57 1.35 12.63 7.32
N PHE A 58 0.05 12.37 7.41
CA PHE A 58 -0.84 12.45 6.25
C PHE A 58 -0.98 13.88 5.72
N THR A 59 -1.11 14.85 6.62
CA THR A 59 -1.19 16.28 6.27
C THR A 59 0.09 16.75 5.59
N GLN A 60 1.26 16.36 6.12
CA GLN A 60 2.53 16.68 5.49
C GLN A 60 2.63 16.09 4.08
N ALA A 61 2.24 14.83 3.91
CA ALA A 61 2.20 14.22 2.59
C ALA A 61 1.26 14.98 1.62
N LEU A 62 0.08 15.45 2.08
CA LEU A 62 -0.79 16.27 1.25
C LEU A 62 -0.09 17.54 0.75
N MET A 63 0.65 18.23 1.63
CA MET A 63 1.41 19.44 1.29
C MET A 63 2.55 19.12 0.30
N ASP A 64 3.28 18.04 0.52
CA ASP A 64 4.38 17.61 -0.35
C ASP A 64 3.90 17.32 -1.79
N TYR A 65 2.64 16.89 -1.93
CA TYR A 65 1.98 16.65 -3.22
C TYR A 65 1.20 17.86 -3.76
N GLY A 66 1.30 19.05 -3.13
CA GLY A 66 0.76 20.32 -3.64
C GLY A 66 -0.60 20.73 -3.08
N HIS A 67 -1.00 20.22 -1.92
CA HIS A 67 -2.16 20.78 -1.21
C HIS A 67 -1.80 22.11 -0.57
N GLU A 68 -2.53 23.19 -0.96
CA GLU A 68 -2.31 24.56 -0.48
C GLU A 68 -3.42 25.06 0.47
N GLY A 69 -4.37 24.19 0.84
CA GLY A 69 -5.50 24.55 1.69
C GLY A 69 -5.21 24.46 3.20
N ASP A 70 -6.25 24.67 4.00
CA ASP A 70 -6.20 24.49 5.44
C ASP A 70 -5.87 23.03 5.82
N ASN A 71 -5.19 22.86 6.94
CA ASN A 71 -4.89 21.52 7.47
C ASN A 71 -6.16 20.78 7.90
N PRO A 72 -6.33 19.53 7.49
CA PRO A 72 -7.49 18.73 7.88
C PRO A 72 -7.50 18.47 9.40
N LYS A 73 -8.67 18.56 10.03
CA LYS A 73 -8.87 18.35 11.46
C LYS A 73 -9.27 16.92 11.82
N ASN A 74 -9.68 16.14 10.84
CA ASN A 74 -10.11 14.76 10.98
C ASN A 74 -9.93 14.00 9.66
N TRP A 75 -10.10 12.68 9.67
CA TRP A 75 -9.87 11.84 8.51
C TRP A 75 -10.84 12.11 7.35
N PHE A 76 -12.08 12.52 7.61
CA PHE A 76 -13.00 12.87 6.54
C PHE A 76 -12.52 14.11 5.78
N GLU A 77 -12.05 15.13 6.50
CA GLU A 77 -11.46 16.32 5.89
C GLU A 77 -10.16 15.97 5.14
N ALA A 78 -9.32 15.10 5.72
CA ALA A 78 -8.07 14.66 5.09
C ALA A 78 -8.34 13.97 3.73
N PHE A 79 -9.34 13.10 3.66
CA PHE A 79 -9.72 12.46 2.40
C PHE A 79 -10.44 13.42 1.43
N ILE A 80 -11.10 14.48 1.90
CA ILE A 80 -11.61 15.56 1.04
C ILE A 80 -10.44 16.32 0.41
N CYS A 81 -9.41 16.68 1.19
CA CYS A 81 -8.19 17.30 0.68
C CYS A 81 -7.51 16.42 -0.36
N LEU A 82 -7.33 15.13 -0.06
CA LEU A 82 -6.77 14.16 -1.01
C LEU A 82 -7.58 14.09 -2.30
N ARG A 83 -8.89 13.98 -2.22
CA ARG A 83 -9.77 13.97 -3.41
C ARG A 83 -9.59 15.21 -4.27
N ASN A 84 -9.52 16.38 -3.65
CA ASN A 84 -9.36 17.66 -4.38
C ASN A 84 -7.98 17.73 -5.07
N LEU A 85 -6.92 17.28 -4.39
CA LEU A 85 -5.58 17.15 -4.94
C LEU A 85 -5.58 16.23 -6.16
N LEU A 86 -6.16 15.03 -6.03
CA LEU A 86 -6.20 14.04 -7.12
C LEU A 86 -7.03 14.53 -8.31
N LYS A 87 -8.14 15.23 -8.07
CA LYS A 87 -8.93 15.85 -9.15
C LYS A 87 -8.13 16.88 -9.95
N SER A 88 -7.32 17.69 -9.28
CA SER A 88 -6.45 18.66 -9.95
C SER A 88 -5.41 17.94 -10.83
N GLN A 89 -4.79 16.88 -10.32
CA GLN A 89 -3.82 16.08 -11.07
C GLN A 89 -4.46 15.36 -12.28
N LEU A 90 -5.66 14.81 -12.12
CA LEU A 90 -6.41 14.17 -13.19
C LEU A 90 -6.79 15.13 -14.32
N THR A 91 -7.00 16.40 -14.00
CA THR A 91 -7.26 17.44 -15.01
C THR A 91 -6.01 17.76 -15.82
N ASN A 92 -4.83 17.62 -15.22
CA ASN A 92 -3.54 17.96 -15.83
C ASN A 92 -2.83 16.75 -16.47
N SER A 93 -3.38 15.55 -16.35
CA SER A 93 -2.80 14.31 -16.86
C SER A 93 -3.86 13.47 -17.58
N GLU A 94 -3.49 12.87 -18.69
CA GLU A 94 -4.34 11.91 -19.40
C GLU A 94 -4.17 10.48 -18.88
N GLY A 95 -3.11 10.22 -18.14
CA GLY A 95 -2.74 8.89 -17.63
C GLY A 95 -3.51 8.46 -16.39
N ARG A 96 -3.36 7.18 -16.07
CA ARG A 96 -3.82 6.62 -14.80
C ARG A 96 -2.97 7.12 -13.66
N ILE A 97 -3.59 7.49 -12.55
CA ILE A 97 -2.91 7.94 -11.34
C ILE A 97 -2.88 6.84 -10.30
N VAL A 98 -1.78 6.76 -9.55
CA VAL A 98 -1.57 5.79 -8.48
C VAL A 98 -1.49 6.50 -7.14
N VAL A 99 -2.32 6.09 -6.20
CA VAL A 99 -2.28 6.47 -4.79
C VAL A 99 -1.72 5.31 -4.00
N PHE A 100 -0.70 5.56 -3.18
CA PHE A 100 -0.09 4.53 -2.36
C PHE A 100 -0.19 4.89 -0.87
N ILE A 101 -0.81 4.03 -0.06
CA ILE A 101 -0.88 4.15 1.39
C ILE A 101 -0.18 2.94 2.00
N ASP A 102 1.02 3.15 2.50
CA ASP A 102 1.82 2.10 3.13
C ASP A 102 1.55 2.01 4.63
N GLU A 103 1.74 0.83 5.21
CA GLU A 103 1.44 0.50 6.61
C GLU A 103 0.06 1.02 7.05
N LEU A 104 -0.96 0.77 6.21
CA LEU A 104 -2.34 1.19 6.41
C LEU A 104 -2.88 0.93 7.82
N PRO A 105 -2.60 -0.22 8.48
CA PRO A 105 -3.08 -0.49 9.84
C PRO A 105 -2.64 0.55 10.89
N CYS A 106 -1.53 1.28 10.65
CA CYS A 106 -1.03 2.29 11.59
C CYS A 106 -1.96 3.50 11.68
N PHE A 107 -2.74 3.80 10.64
CA PHE A 107 -3.69 4.91 10.63
C PHE A 107 -4.98 4.61 11.42
N ASP A 108 -5.31 3.33 11.61
CA ASP A 108 -6.50 2.90 12.36
C ASP A 108 -6.25 2.90 13.86
N THR A 109 -5.99 4.09 14.40
CA THR A 109 -5.84 4.28 15.85
C THR A 109 -7.19 4.30 16.56
N PRO A 110 -7.26 4.03 17.88
CA PRO A 110 -8.51 4.01 18.61
C PRO A 110 -9.33 5.31 18.40
N ASN A 111 -10.60 5.16 18.06
CA ASN A 111 -11.55 6.26 17.79
C ASN A 111 -11.19 7.18 16.60
N SER A 112 -10.22 6.84 15.77
CA SER A 112 -9.78 7.69 14.66
C SER A 112 -10.84 7.86 13.56
N LYS A 113 -11.70 6.86 13.36
CA LYS A 113 -12.65 6.77 12.23
C LYS A 113 -11.94 6.76 10.85
N PHE A 114 -10.68 6.35 10.82
CA PHE A 114 -9.91 6.30 9.59
C PHE A 114 -10.52 5.35 8.55
N VAL A 115 -10.86 4.13 8.96
CA VAL A 115 -11.47 3.12 8.07
C VAL A 115 -12.77 3.62 7.48
N GLN A 116 -13.63 4.27 8.29
CA GLN A 116 -14.89 4.83 7.83
C GLN A 116 -14.69 5.99 6.84
N ALA A 117 -13.67 6.80 7.06
CA ALA A 117 -13.35 7.91 6.16
C ALA A 117 -12.77 7.40 4.82
N LEU A 118 -11.92 6.35 4.85
CA LEU A 118 -11.42 5.69 3.66
C LEU A 118 -12.54 5.02 2.86
N ASP A 119 -13.46 4.32 3.54
CA ASP A 119 -14.65 3.73 2.92
C ASP A 119 -15.51 4.81 2.25
N HIS A 120 -15.77 5.91 2.95
CA HIS A 120 -16.52 7.03 2.40
C HIS A 120 -15.83 7.64 1.18
N PHE A 121 -14.52 7.84 1.22
CA PHE A 121 -13.71 8.33 0.10
C PHE A 121 -13.83 7.41 -1.11
N TRP A 122 -13.70 6.10 -0.89
CA TRP A 122 -13.80 5.12 -1.97
C TRP A 122 -15.21 5.11 -2.59
N ASN A 123 -16.24 4.91 -1.78
CA ASN A 123 -17.61 4.77 -2.27
C ASN A 123 -18.19 6.06 -2.88
N SER A 124 -17.85 7.22 -2.32
CA SER A 124 -18.43 8.49 -2.78
C SER A 124 -17.75 9.05 -4.04
N TRP A 125 -16.54 8.62 -4.35
CA TRP A 125 -15.80 9.20 -5.47
C TRP A 125 -14.80 8.24 -6.13
N ALA A 126 -13.89 7.62 -5.37
CA ALA A 126 -12.74 6.92 -5.95
C ALA A 126 -13.14 5.73 -6.83
N ALA A 127 -14.18 5.00 -6.44
CA ALA A 127 -14.72 3.85 -7.20
C ALA A 127 -15.28 4.25 -8.58
N TRP A 128 -15.60 5.51 -8.79
CA TRP A 128 -16.14 6.04 -10.04
C TRP A 128 -15.08 6.72 -10.93
N GLU A 129 -13.86 6.87 -10.41
CA GLU A 129 -12.75 7.44 -11.17
C GLU A 129 -11.93 6.32 -11.82
N ASN A 130 -12.26 5.96 -13.05
CA ASN A 130 -11.65 4.84 -13.77
C ASN A 130 -10.13 4.95 -13.93
N ARG A 131 -9.58 6.15 -13.83
CA ARG A 131 -8.14 6.39 -13.91
C ARG A 131 -7.42 6.31 -12.57
N LEU A 132 -8.13 5.95 -11.50
CA LEU A 132 -7.52 5.81 -10.17
C LEU A 132 -7.14 4.36 -9.87
N MET A 133 -5.93 4.16 -9.38
CA MET A 133 -5.49 2.93 -8.73
C MET A 133 -5.02 3.25 -7.31
N LEU A 134 -5.78 2.80 -6.32
CA LEU A 134 -5.42 2.87 -4.90
C LEU A 134 -4.71 1.58 -4.50
N ILE A 135 -3.47 1.70 -4.04
CA ILE A 135 -2.70 0.57 -3.49
C ILE A 135 -2.52 0.80 -1.99
N VAL A 136 -2.88 -0.17 -1.20
CA VAL A 136 -2.65 -0.15 0.24
C VAL A 136 -1.79 -1.32 0.68
N CYS A 137 -0.84 -1.07 1.57
CA CYS A 137 0.01 -2.11 2.14
C CYS A 137 -0.14 -2.21 3.65
N GLY A 138 0.07 -3.40 4.19
CA GLY A 138 0.14 -3.59 5.63
C GLY A 138 0.89 -4.86 6.03
N SER A 139 1.65 -4.77 7.13
CA SER A 139 2.35 -5.91 7.72
C SER A 139 1.52 -6.64 8.78
N ALA A 140 0.47 -6.01 9.33
CA ALA A 140 -0.49 -6.62 10.23
C ALA A 140 -1.53 -7.45 9.46
N THR A 141 -1.12 -8.64 8.98
CA THR A 141 -1.92 -9.50 8.10
C THR A 141 -3.32 -9.76 8.65
N SER A 142 -3.47 -10.04 9.94
CA SER A 142 -4.79 -10.28 10.56
C SER A 142 -5.69 -9.04 10.52
N TRP A 143 -5.14 -7.83 10.67
CA TRP A 143 -5.90 -6.60 10.53
C TRP A 143 -6.33 -6.38 9.08
N MET A 144 -5.41 -6.56 8.12
CA MET A 144 -5.67 -6.42 6.68
C MET A 144 -6.79 -7.35 6.24
N ILE A 145 -6.70 -8.64 6.58
CA ILE A 145 -7.74 -9.62 6.25
C ILE A 145 -9.07 -9.22 6.89
N ARG A 146 -9.11 -9.03 8.21
CA ARG A 146 -10.34 -8.75 8.95
C ARG A 146 -11.02 -7.44 8.52
N THR A 147 -10.24 -6.40 8.21
CA THR A 147 -10.79 -5.06 7.97
C THR A 147 -11.09 -4.81 6.49
N LEU A 148 -10.28 -5.35 5.58
CA LEU A 148 -10.40 -5.08 4.15
C LEU A 148 -11.04 -6.23 3.38
N ILE A 149 -10.81 -7.49 3.81
CA ILE A 149 -11.19 -8.67 3.03
C ILE A 149 -12.42 -9.36 3.64
N ASP A 150 -12.33 -9.76 4.91
CA ASP A 150 -13.35 -10.60 5.59
C ASP A 150 -14.38 -9.78 6.38
N SER A 151 -14.24 -8.46 6.48
CA SER A 151 -15.12 -7.70 7.35
C SER A 151 -16.52 -7.55 6.76
N HIS A 152 -17.53 -7.58 7.64
CA HIS A 152 -18.89 -7.15 7.31
C HIS A 152 -19.01 -5.61 7.39
N GLY A 153 -17.89 -4.91 7.50
CA GLY A 153 -17.79 -3.44 7.55
C GLY A 153 -17.69 -2.81 6.16
N GLY A 154 -17.54 -1.48 6.14
CA GLY A 154 -17.66 -0.66 4.94
C GLY A 154 -16.68 -0.98 3.80
N LEU A 155 -15.50 -1.55 4.08
CA LEU A 155 -14.50 -1.89 3.07
C LEU A 155 -14.64 -3.31 2.51
N HIS A 156 -15.59 -4.11 3.04
CA HIS A 156 -15.90 -5.42 2.47
C HIS A 156 -16.38 -5.27 1.01
N ASP A 157 -15.90 -6.13 0.12
CA ASP A 157 -16.16 -6.09 -1.33
C ASP A 157 -15.70 -4.80 -2.05
N ARG A 158 -14.90 -3.93 -1.41
CA ARG A 158 -14.32 -2.74 -2.05
C ARG A 158 -12.94 -3.01 -2.65
N VAL A 159 -12.19 -3.90 -2.03
CA VAL A 159 -10.90 -4.35 -2.55
C VAL A 159 -11.14 -5.14 -3.83
N THR A 160 -10.66 -4.63 -4.97
CA THR A 160 -10.83 -5.28 -6.26
C THR A 160 -9.82 -6.42 -6.46
N HIS A 161 -8.65 -6.30 -5.84
CA HIS A 161 -7.58 -7.30 -5.93
C HIS A 161 -6.79 -7.37 -4.64
N GLU A 162 -6.35 -8.58 -4.30
CA GLU A 162 -5.45 -8.82 -3.17
C GLU A 162 -4.17 -9.51 -3.64
N ILE A 163 -3.06 -9.14 -3.01
CA ILE A 163 -1.76 -9.78 -3.18
C ILE A 163 -1.23 -10.15 -1.80
N HIS A 164 -1.22 -11.45 -1.51
CA HIS A 164 -0.53 -11.97 -0.32
C HIS A 164 0.95 -12.20 -0.67
N LEU A 165 1.83 -11.30 -0.23
CA LEU A 165 3.25 -11.39 -0.49
C LEU A 165 3.91 -12.32 0.54
N HIS A 166 4.36 -13.46 0.08
CA HIS A 166 5.06 -14.46 0.88
C HIS A 166 6.57 -14.21 0.93
N PRO A 167 7.29 -14.70 1.95
CA PRO A 167 8.73 -14.85 1.88
C PRO A 167 9.15 -15.67 0.65
N PHE A 168 10.37 -15.50 0.20
CA PHE A 168 10.92 -16.32 -0.88
C PHE A 168 10.83 -17.81 -0.55
N SER A 169 10.52 -18.60 -1.56
CA SER A 169 10.71 -20.06 -1.48
C SER A 169 12.21 -20.39 -1.39
N LEU A 170 12.54 -21.64 -1.08
CA LEU A 170 13.95 -22.08 -1.10
C LEU A 170 14.58 -21.85 -2.49
N HIS A 171 13.81 -22.11 -3.54
CA HIS A 171 14.25 -21.88 -4.92
C HIS A 171 14.48 -20.38 -5.20
N ASP A 172 13.57 -19.51 -4.82
CA ASP A 172 13.72 -18.06 -4.99
C ASP A 172 14.91 -17.52 -4.17
N THR A 173 15.14 -18.08 -2.98
CA THR A 173 16.30 -17.75 -2.15
C THR A 173 17.62 -18.16 -2.84
N GLU A 174 17.67 -19.36 -3.45
CA GLU A 174 18.81 -19.79 -4.24
C GLU A 174 19.08 -18.82 -5.39
N LEU A 175 18.05 -18.46 -6.16
CA LEU A 175 18.15 -17.52 -7.27
C LEU A 175 18.59 -16.13 -6.82
N TYR A 176 18.02 -15.64 -5.70
CA TYR A 176 18.37 -14.34 -5.14
C TYR A 176 19.85 -14.26 -4.74
N LEU A 177 20.33 -15.26 -4.00
CA LEU A 177 21.73 -15.32 -3.57
C LEU A 177 22.69 -15.43 -4.75
N GLN A 178 22.38 -16.28 -5.73
CA GLN A 178 23.20 -16.42 -6.95
C GLN A 178 23.29 -15.10 -7.73
N ARG A 179 22.18 -14.39 -7.92
CA ARG A 179 22.15 -13.09 -8.64
C ARG A 179 22.90 -11.99 -7.90
N ASN A 180 23.00 -12.09 -6.58
CA ASN A 180 23.78 -11.14 -5.76
C ASN A 180 25.23 -11.56 -5.56
N GLY A 181 25.73 -12.56 -6.31
CA GLY A 181 27.15 -12.95 -6.32
C GLY A 181 27.56 -13.87 -5.16
N PHE A 182 26.60 -14.56 -4.53
CA PHE A 182 26.88 -15.55 -3.48
C PHE A 182 26.83 -16.99 -4.04
N PRO A 183 27.97 -17.55 -4.51
CA PRO A 183 28.01 -18.90 -5.09
C PRO A 183 28.06 -19.97 -4.00
N TRP A 184 27.09 -19.95 -3.10
CA TRP A 184 27.03 -20.89 -1.98
C TRP A 184 26.58 -22.28 -2.43
N SER A 185 27.02 -23.31 -1.69
CA SER A 185 26.52 -24.66 -1.89
C SER A 185 25.03 -24.75 -1.53
N ARG A 186 24.29 -25.66 -2.14
CA ARG A 186 22.87 -25.89 -1.81
C ARG A 186 22.64 -26.21 -0.34
N ILE A 187 23.61 -26.88 0.31
CA ILE A 187 23.54 -27.15 1.74
C ILE A 187 23.62 -25.85 2.54
N SER A 188 24.54 -24.96 2.20
CA SER A 188 24.67 -23.66 2.85
C SER A 188 23.42 -22.78 2.64
N ILE A 189 22.85 -22.81 1.43
CA ILE A 189 21.61 -22.09 1.10
C ILE A 189 20.44 -22.66 1.94
N LEU A 190 20.30 -23.98 2.03
CA LEU A 190 19.29 -24.64 2.85
C LEU A 190 19.42 -24.26 4.33
N GLN A 191 20.61 -24.28 4.89
CA GLN A 191 20.86 -23.90 6.28
C GLN A 191 20.48 -22.42 6.52
N THR A 192 20.87 -21.52 5.62
CA THR A 192 20.49 -20.10 5.67
C THR A 192 18.98 -19.92 5.59
N TYR A 193 18.32 -20.65 4.68
CA TYR A 193 16.85 -20.62 4.55
C TYR A 193 16.14 -21.11 5.82
N MET A 194 16.64 -22.18 6.45
CA MET A 194 16.07 -22.68 7.71
C MET A 194 16.17 -21.67 8.85
N ILE A 195 17.20 -20.81 8.85
CA ILE A 195 17.39 -19.79 9.88
C ILE A 195 16.58 -18.52 9.58
N LEU A 196 16.63 -18.03 8.35
CA LEU A 196 16.09 -16.74 7.94
C LEU A 196 14.67 -16.81 7.34
N GLY A 197 14.21 -18.02 6.96
CA GLY A 197 12.86 -18.28 6.47
C GLY A 197 12.54 -17.59 5.13
N GLY A 198 13.53 -17.35 4.27
CA GLY A 198 13.35 -16.75 2.96
C GLY A 198 12.91 -15.27 2.99
N VAL A 199 13.09 -14.57 4.11
CA VAL A 199 12.73 -13.14 4.21
C VAL A 199 13.80 -12.31 3.52
N PRO A 200 13.48 -11.59 2.41
CA PRO A 200 14.48 -10.90 1.57
C PRO A 200 15.38 -9.91 2.31
N TYR A 201 14.83 -9.27 3.32
CA TYR A 201 15.58 -8.29 4.13
C TYR A 201 16.74 -8.91 4.91
N TYR A 202 16.69 -10.19 5.21
CA TYR A 202 17.73 -10.89 5.99
C TYR A 202 18.70 -11.69 5.11
N LEU A 203 18.41 -11.83 3.84
CA LEU A 203 19.25 -12.51 2.84
C LEU A 203 20.26 -11.56 2.21
#